data_2c73dcde82f7bae96c0458b8e8d0dedc
#
_entry.id   2c73dcde82f7bae96c0458b8e8d0dedc
#
_cell.length_a   1.000
_cell.length_b   1.000
_cell.length_c   1.000
_cell.angle_alpha   90.00
_cell.angle_beta   90.00
_cell.angle_gamma   90.00
#
_symmetry.space_group_name_H-M   'P 1'
#
loop_
_entity.id
_entity.type
_entity.pdbx_description
1 polymer ?
#
loop_
_entity_poly.entity_id
_entity_poly.type
_entity_poly.pdbx_seq_one_letter_code
_entity_poly.pdbx_strand_id
1 'polypeptide(L)'
;MIVLKRFLVSERTGRRNKLNNKVDFPLEDLDLSDFFSPENEGERAGDASRTNFTYKLSSVVNHHGSLGGGHYTAFVRSGKDEKVWLLCNDSSVRVVEPSSVVSSAAYILFFTRSDIPSRPKEAIAFLRKSFPRTNKKKVDVG
;
A
#
# COMPACT_ATOMS: atom_id res chain seq x y z
N MET A 1 4.97 -6.07 1.69
CA MET A 1 4.19 -5.92 0.44
C MET A 1 3.55 -7.25 0.10
N ILE A 2 2.25 -7.27 -0.23
CA ILE A 2 1.50 -8.44 -0.68
C ILE A 2 0.97 -8.15 -2.09
N VAL A 3 1.16 -9.06 -3.02
CA VAL A 3 0.64 -8.92 -4.39
C VAL A 3 -0.46 -9.96 -4.59
N LEU A 4 -1.66 -9.50 -4.93
CA LEU A 4 -2.78 -10.37 -5.28
C LEU A 4 -2.58 -10.87 -6.71
N LYS A 5 -2.39 -12.18 -6.87
CA LYS A 5 -2.15 -12.81 -8.18
C LYS A 5 -3.44 -12.81 -9.02
N ARG A 6 -3.79 -11.68 -9.61
CA ARG A 6 -5.05 -11.48 -10.33
C ARG A 6 -5.02 -11.90 -11.79
N PHE A 7 -3.84 -12.12 -12.35
CA PHE A 7 -3.70 -12.43 -13.76
C PHE A 7 -3.41 -13.92 -13.95
N LEU A 8 -4.33 -14.61 -14.61
CA LEU A 8 -4.22 -16.02 -14.93
C LEU A 8 -4.03 -16.21 -16.42
N VAL A 9 -3.18 -17.16 -16.77
CA VAL A 9 -3.04 -17.68 -18.13
C VAL A 9 -3.46 -19.14 -18.08
N SER A 10 -4.46 -19.51 -18.87
CA SER A 10 -4.86 -20.92 -19.01
C SER A 10 -3.83 -21.65 -19.88
N GLU A 11 -3.11 -22.59 -19.31
CA GLU A 11 -2.13 -23.40 -20.03
C GLU A 11 -2.76 -24.17 -21.22
N ARG A 12 -4.01 -24.59 -21.04
CA ARG A 12 -4.73 -25.34 -22.06
C ARG A 12 -5.19 -24.52 -23.27
N THR A 13 -5.56 -23.24 -23.04
CA THR A 13 -6.20 -22.42 -24.09
C THR A 13 -5.42 -21.17 -24.44
N GLY A 14 -4.34 -20.84 -23.71
CA GLY A 14 -3.61 -19.59 -23.81
C GLY A 14 -4.43 -18.36 -23.41
N ARG A 15 -5.69 -18.54 -22.98
CA ARG A 15 -6.56 -17.43 -22.59
C ARG A 15 -6.03 -16.77 -21.34
N ARG A 16 -6.02 -15.45 -21.38
CA ARG A 16 -5.61 -14.58 -20.28
C ARG A 16 -6.84 -13.98 -19.62
N ASN A 17 -6.99 -14.18 -18.32
CA ASN A 17 -8.10 -13.65 -17.54
C ASN A 17 -7.60 -12.85 -16.35
N LYS A 18 -8.34 -11.81 -15.99
CA LYS A 18 -8.14 -11.08 -14.73
C LYS A 18 -9.20 -11.51 -13.72
N LEU A 19 -8.77 -11.87 -12.53
CA LEU A 19 -9.65 -12.16 -11.39
C LEU A 19 -10.09 -10.84 -10.76
N ASN A 20 -11.41 -10.58 -10.76
CA ASN A 20 -12.01 -9.39 -10.19
C ASN A 20 -12.75 -9.68 -8.86
N ASN A 21 -12.54 -10.84 -8.28
CA ASN A 21 -13.10 -11.19 -6.99
C ASN A 21 -12.60 -10.21 -5.92
N LYS A 22 -13.50 -9.75 -5.06
CA LYS A 22 -13.11 -8.99 -3.86
C LYS A 22 -12.30 -9.92 -2.96
N VAL A 23 -11.17 -9.42 -2.49
CA VAL A 23 -10.36 -10.04 -1.44
C VAL A 23 -10.46 -9.14 -0.24
N ASP A 24 -10.94 -9.68 0.87
CA ASP A 24 -10.97 -8.96 2.12
C ASP A 24 -9.61 -9.00 2.81
N PHE A 25 -9.17 -7.88 3.32
CA PHE A 25 -7.92 -7.71 4.06
C PHE A 25 -8.10 -6.67 5.16
N PRO A 26 -7.42 -6.82 6.30
CA PRO A 26 -7.51 -5.86 7.40
C PRO A 26 -6.78 -4.55 7.06
N LEU A 27 -7.33 -3.44 7.55
CA LEU A 27 -6.64 -2.14 7.50
C LEU A 27 -5.67 -1.98 8.66
N GLU A 28 -5.97 -2.62 9.78
CA GLU A 28 -5.20 -2.64 11.03
C GLU A 28 -4.91 -4.08 11.43
N ASP A 29 -3.94 -4.28 12.27
CA ASP A 29 -3.68 -5.50 13.04
C ASP A 29 -3.60 -6.80 12.21
N LEU A 30 -2.97 -6.73 11.03
CA LEU A 30 -2.60 -7.94 10.30
C LEU A 30 -1.50 -8.66 11.09
N ASP A 31 -1.88 -9.75 11.76
CA ASP A 31 -0.94 -10.60 12.49
C ASP A 31 -0.36 -11.66 11.55
N LEU A 32 0.95 -11.73 11.46
CA LEU A 32 1.70 -12.69 10.67
C LEU A 32 2.57 -13.62 11.53
N SER A 33 2.34 -13.67 12.86
CA SER A 33 3.15 -14.48 13.78
C SER A 33 3.22 -15.96 13.39
N ASP A 34 2.13 -16.54 12.89
CA ASP A 34 2.07 -17.93 12.45
C ASP A 34 2.97 -18.26 11.24
N PHE A 35 3.44 -17.25 10.53
CA PHE A 35 4.30 -17.39 9.35
C PHE A 35 5.78 -17.22 9.66
N PHE A 36 6.13 -16.89 10.91
CA PHE A 36 7.50 -16.74 11.36
C PHE A 36 7.87 -17.95 12.24
N SER A 37 8.82 -18.77 11.77
CA SER A 37 9.38 -19.86 12.58
C SER A 37 10.50 -19.32 13.45
N PRO A 38 10.61 -19.77 14.73
CA PRO A 38 11.73 -19.44 15.61
C PRO A 38 13.09 -19.84 15.03
N GLU A 39 13.12 -20.85 14.18
CA GLU A 39 14.34 -21.36 13.53
C GLU A 39 14.99 -20.37 12.54
N ASN A 40 14.25 -19.39 12.06
CA ASN A 40 14.77 -18.34 11.17
C ASN A 40 15.32 -17.13 11.94
N GLU A 41 15.23 -17.12 13.25
CA GLU A 41 15.80 -16.10 14.13
C GLU A 41 17.26 -16.48 14.51
N GLY A 42 18.12 -16.72 13.52
CA GLY A 42 19.54 -16.86 13.74
C GLY A 42 20.07 -15.67 14.54
N GLU A 43 20.61 -15.96 15.76
CA GLU A 43 21.45 -15.10 16.62
C GLU A 43 20.90 -13.71 17.04
N ARG A 44 19.64 -13.38 16.78
CA ARG A 44 18.99 -12.12 17.21
C ARG A 44 18.09 -12.28 18.43
N ALA A 45 18.10 -13.47 19.05
CA ALA A 45 17.22 -13.84 20.18
C ALA A 45 17.56 -13.16 21.53
N GLY A 46 18.35 -12.10 21.54
CA GLY A 46 18.71 -11.36 22.77
C GLY A 46 17.71 -10.31 23.22
N ASP A 47 16.74 -9.93 22.40
CA ASP A 47 15.76 -8.91 22.73
C ASP A 47 14.34 -9.41 22.45
N ALA A 48 13.71 -10.00 23.47
CA ALA A 48 12.32 -10.46 23.43
C ALA A 48 11.28 -9.33 23.16
N SER A 49 11.72 -8.07 23.06
CA SER A 49 10.88 -6.92 22.75
C SER A 49 10.67 -6.69 21.24
N ARG A 50 11.32 -7.47 20.36
CA ARG A 50 11.36 -7.22 18.91
C ARG A 50 10.43 -8.07 18.06
N THR A 51 9.62 -8.95 18.64
CA THR A 51 8.73 -9.86 17.90
C THR A 51 7.32 -9.30 17.76
N ASN A 52 7.19 -8.07 17.24
CA ASN A 52 5.88 -7.58 16.84
C ASN A 52 5.65 -7.91 15.36
N PHE A 53 4.86 -8.95 15.10
CA PHE A 53 4.46 -9.39 13.76
C PHE A 53 3.13 -8.77 13.31
N THR A 54 2.67 -7.75 14.01
CA THR A 54 1.46 -7.02 13.69
C THR A 54 1.75 -5.88 12.71
N TYR A 55 0.96 -5.80 11.67
CA TYR A 55 1.12 -4.85 10.58
C TYR A 55 -0.16 -4.06 10.35
N LYS A 56 -0.01 -2.80 9.97
CA LYS A 56 -1.11 -1.93 9.50
C LYS A 56 -0.96 -1.64 8.01
N LEU A 57 -2.07 -1.57 7.31
CA LEU A 57 -2.09 -1.21 5.90
C LEU A 57 -1.73 0.27 5.74
N SER A 58 -0.74 0.54 4.91
CA SER A 58 -0.28 1.91 4.60
C SER A 58 -0.78 2.40 3.25
N SER A 59 -0.88 1.52 2.27
CA SER A 59 -1.43 1.87 0.95
C SER A 59 -1.88 0.64 0.15
N VAL A 60 -2.75 0.88 -0.81
CA VAL A 60 -3.26 -0.10 -1.77
C VAL A 60 -3.09 0.46 -3.17
N VAL A 61 -2.45 -0.27 -4.06
CA VAL A 61 -2.51 0.01 -5.50
C VAL A 61 -3.65 -0.78 -6.09
N ASN A 62 -4.56 -0.09 -6.74
CA ASN A 62 -5.67 -0.67 -7.48
C ASN A 62 -5.30 -0.78 -8.96
N HIS A 63 -5.81 -1.82 -9.63
CA HIS A 63 -5.75 -1.95 -11.08
C HIS A 63 -7.16 -2.09 -11.65
N HIS A 64 -7.52 -1.19 -12.53
CA HIS A 64 -8.78 -1.18 -13.27
C HIS A 64 -8.50 -1.57 -14.73
N GLY A 65 -9.36 -2.37 -15.35
CA GLY A 65 -9.18 -2.84 -16.72
C GLY A 65 -8.78 -4.30 -16.82
N SER A 66 -8.13 -4.67 -17.94
CA SER A 66 -7.77 -6.04 -18.31
C SER A 66 -6.24 -6.23 -18.40
N LEU A 67 -5.82 -7.41 -18.85
CA LEU A 67 -4.40 -7.73 -19.10
C LEU A 67 -3.76 -6.92 -20.23
N GLY A 68 -4.55 -6.46 -21.21
CA GLY A 68 -4.07 -5.71 -22.38
C GLY A 68 -3.96 -4.21 -22.16
N GLY A 69 -4.41 -3.70 -21.01
CA GLY A 69 -4.38 -2.29 -20.67
C GLY A 69 -5.26 -2.00 -19.47
N GLY A 70 -4.95 -0.94 -18.78
CA GLY A 70 -5.70 -0.56 -17.59
C GLY A 70 -5.24 0.76 -17.02
N HIS A 71 -5.87 1.11 -15.92
CA HIS A 71 -5.61 2.31 -15.16
C HIS A 71 -5.26 1.95 -13.73
N TYR A 72 -4.28 2.65 -13.17
CA TYR A 72 -3.88 2.47 -11.78
C TYR A 72 -4.35 3.64 -10.93
N THR A 73 -4.87 3.34 -9.75
CA THR A 73 -5.14 4.31 -8.70
C THR A 73 -4.51 3.81 -7.39
N ALA A 74 -4.39 4.67 -6.41
CA ALA A 74 -3.89 4.26 -5.11
C ALA A 74 -4.75 4.82 -3.98
N PHE A 75 -5.03 3.98 -2.98
CA PHE A 75 -5.42 4.44 -1.67
C PHE A 75 -4.17 4.58 -0.81
N VAL A 76 -4.04 5.70 -0.14
CA VAL A 76 -2.87 5.97 0.71
C VAL A 76 -3.35 6.51 2.04
N ARG A 77 -2.83 5.95 3.13
CA ARG A 77 -3.08 6.46 4.48
C ARG A 77 -2.40 7.82 4.64
N SER A 78 -3.14 8.80 5.16
CA SER A 78 -2.59 10.15 5.36
C SER A 78 -1.47 10.12 6.40
N GLY A 79 -0.38 10.78 6.09
CA GLY A 79 0.70 10.85 7.07
C GLY A 79 0.57 11.96 8.10
N LYS A 80 -0.51 12.76 8.04
CA LYS A 80 -0.84 13.73 9.08
C LYS A 80 -1.80 13.13 10.10
N ASP A 81 -2.75 12.35 9.61
CA ASP A 81 -3.74 11.64 10.41
C ASP A 81 -3.92 10.25 9.81
N GLU A 82 -3.46 9.23 10.54
CA GLU A 82 -3.49 7.84 10.07
C GLU A 82 -4.92 7.27 9.91
N LYS A 83 -5.95 7.95 10.44
CA LYS A 83 -7.35 7.58 10.26
C LYS A 83 -7.90 8.03 8.89
N VAL A 84 -7.24 8.99 8.26
CA VAL A 84 -7.68 9.57 6.99
C VAL A 84 -7.06 8.83 5.83
N TRP A 85 -7.90 8.41 4.88
CA TRP A 85 -7.49 7.80 3.63
C TRP A 85 -7.64 8.75 2.44
N LEU A 86 -6.69 8.69 1.53
CA LEU A 86 -6.64 9.49 0.31
C LEU A 86 -6.72 8.57 -0.90
N LEU A 87 -7.60 8.87 -1.85
CA LEU A 87 -7.56 8.29 -3.18
C LEU A 87 -6.70 9.17 -4.07
N CYS A 88 -5.65 8.59 -4.63
CA CYS A 88 -4.79 9.20 -5.63
C CYS A 88 -5.14 8.61 -7.00
N ASN A 89 -5.50 9.49 -7.95
CA ASN A 89 -5.84 9.14 -9.32
C ASN A 89 -5.19 10.19 -10.24
N ASP A 90 -4.08 9.84 -10.86
CA ASP A 90 -3.23 10.75 -11.62
C ASP A 90 -2.92 12.06 -10.84
N SER A 91 -3.37 13.19 -11.32
CA SER A 91 -3.19 14.49 -10.67
C SER A 91 -4.23 14.79 -9.58
N SER A 92 -5.25 13.94 -9.43
CA SER A 92 -6.33 14.13 -8.46
C SER A 92 -6.04 13.41 -7.14
N VAL A 93 -6.22 14.10 -6.03
CA VAL A 93 -6.13 13.52 -4.68
C VAL A 93 -7.34 13.97 -3.88
N ARG A 94 -8.09 13.02 -3.33
CA ARG A 94 -9.27 13.32 -2.50
C ARG A 94 -9.35 12.42 -1.28
N VAL A 95 -9.99 12.92 -0.24
CA VAL A 95 -10.29 12.14 0.97
C VAL A 95 -11.39 11.12 0.65
N VAL A 96 -11.27 9.93 1.21
CA VAL A 96 -12.26 8.86 1.08
C VAL A 96 -12.48 8.16 2.41
N GLU A 97 -13.63 7.51 2.53
CA GLU A 97 -13.96 6.69 3.69
C GLU A 97 -13.10 5.41 3.72
N PRO A 98 -12.66 4.95 4.91
CA PRO A 98 -11.89 3.72 5.06
C PRO A 98 -12.56 2.50 4.44
N SER A 99 -13.90 2.43 4.45
CA SER A 99 -14.69 1.34 3.86
C SER A 99 -14.48 1.19 2.35
N SER A 100 -14.05 2.26 1.66
CA SER A 100 -13.78 2.25 0.22
C SER A 100 -12.44 1.60 -0.13
N VAL A 101 -11.54 1.42 0.84
CA VAL A 101 -10.16 0.94 0.60
C VAL A 101 -10.13 -0.52 0.18
N VAL A 102 -11.03 -1.35 0.75
CA VAL A 102 -11.14 -2.77 0.42
C VAL A 102 -12.06 -2.94 -0.77
N SER A 103 -11.49 -3.14 -1.95
CA SER A 103 -12.24 -3.21 -3.21
C SER A 103 -11.79 -4.38 -4.08
N SER A 104 -12.61 -4.75 -5.07
CA SER A 104 -12.26 -5.75 -6.08
C SER A 104 -11.11 -5.33 -7.00
N ALA A 105 -10.80 -4.03 -7.05
CA ALA A 105 -9.69 -3.49 -7.83
C ALA A 105 -8.33 -3.60 -7.12
N ALA A 106 -8.29 -3.90 -5.82
CA ALA A 106 -7.05 -4.02 -5.05
C ALA A 106 -6.10 -5.02 -5.73
N TYR A 107 -4.85 -4.60 -5.93
CA TYR A 107 -3.84 -5.40 -6.63
C TYR A 107 -2.57 -5.58 -5.80
N ILE A 108 -2.01 -4.51 -5.26
CA ILE A 108 -0.82 -4.55 -4.41
C ILE A 108 -1.14 -3.87 -3.08
N LEU A 109 -0.83 -4.56 -1.99
CA LEU A 109 -1.05 -4.09 -0.63
C LEU A 109 0.30 -3.80 0.02
N PHE A 110 0.44 -2.62 0.61
CA PHE A 110 1.62 -2.25 1.37
C PHE A 110 1.26 -2.18 2.85
N PHE A 111 1.90 -3.01 3.63
CA PHE A 111 1.79 -3.04 5.07
C PHE A 111 3.07 -2.54 5.71
N THR A 112 2.94 -1.84 6.82
CA THR A 112 4.04 -1.37 7.68
C THR A 112 3.86 -1.99 9.05
N ARG A 113 4.95 -2.44 9.67
CA ARG A 113 4.89 -2.95 11.05
C ARG A 113 4.30 -1.88 11.96
N SER A 114 3.44 -2.30 12.89
CA SER A 114 2.67 -1.38 13.74
C SER A 114 3.54 -0.60 14.73
N ASP A 115 4.71 -1.16 15.09
CA ASP A 115 5.70 -0.52 15.96
C ASP A 115 6.62 0.48 15.24
N ILE A 116 6.60 0.49 13.90
CA ILE A 116 7.41 1.43 13.12
C ILE A 116 6.60 2.70 12.83
N PRO A 117 7.08 3.89 13.20
CA PRO A 117 6.42 5.13 12.85
C PRO A 117 6.25 5.26 11.33
N SER A 118 5.07 5.63 10.88
CA SER A 118 4.72 5.71 9.45
C SER A 118 5.57 6.72 8.65
N ARG A 119 6.32 7.58 9.35
CA ARG A 119 7.24 8.56 8.73
C ARG A 119 8.46 8.81 9.61
N PRO A 120 9.61 8.19 9.35
CA PRO A 120 10.86 8.63 9.92
C PRO A 120 11.11 10.11 9.54
N LYS A 121 11.33 10.97 10.53
CA LYS A 121 11.56 12.43 10.30
C LYS A 121 12.72 12.66 9.32
N GLU A 122 13.73 11.81 9.39
CA GLU A 122 14.92 11.86 8.55
C GLU A 122 14.61 11.59 7.07
N ALA A 123 13.74 10.60 6.78
CA ALA A 123 13.34 10.29 5.40
C ALA A 123 12.57 11.45 4.75
N ILE A 124 11.70 12.12 5.52
CA ILE A 124 10.97 13.30 5.04
C ILE A 124 11.93 14.48 4.79
N ALA A 125 12.89 14.69 5.68
CA ALA A 125 13.89 15.74 5.52
C ALA A 125 14.75 15.49 4.27
N PHE A 126 15.19 14.25 4.06
CA PHE A 126 15.93 13.84 2.86
C PHE A 126 15.12 14.08 1.58
N LEU A 127 13.86 13.62 1.53
CA LEU A 127 13.00 13.79 0.36
C LEU A 127 12.74 15.28 0.04
N ARG A 128 12.52 16.11 1.06
CA ARG A 128 12.33 17.55 0.87
C ARG A 128 13.58 18.24 0.33
N LYS A 129 14.77 17.78 0.74
CA LYS A 129 16.05 18.32 0.25
C LYS A 129 16.33 17.86 -1.18
N SER A 130 16.04 16.59 -1.50
CA SER A 130 16.32 15.99 -2.82
C SER A 130 15.31 16.39 -3.88
N PHE A 131 14.06 16.67 -3.48
CA PHE A 131 12.96 17.06 -4.37
C PHE A 131 12.29 18.34 -3.83
N PRO A 132 12.94 19.52 -3.97
CA PRO A 132 12.34 20.78 -3.57
C PRO A 132 11.04 21.00 -4.36
N ARG A 133 9.98 21.41 -3.66
CA ARG A 133 8.73 21.79 -4.33
C ARG A 133 9.01 22.94 -5.28
N THR A 134 8.87 22.74 -6.58
CA THR A 134 8.84 23.83 -7.52
C THR A 134 7.59 24.64 -7.23
N ASN A 135 7.74 25.87 -6.73
CA ASN A 135 6.66 26.84 -6.62
C ASN A 135 6.08 27.03 -8.03
N LYS A 136 4.88 26.49 -8.29
CA LYS A 136 4.11 26.95 -9.44
C LYS A 136 3.84 28.44 -9.19
N LYS A 137 4.50 29.31 -9.95
CA LYS A 137 4.13 30.72 -10.02
C LYS A 137 2.65 30.78 -10.37
N LYS A 138 1.87 31.51 -9.56
CA LYS A 138 0.55 31.93 -9.96
C LYS A 138 0.71 32.62 -11.32
N VAL A 139 0.08 32.08 -12.33
CA VAL A 139 -0.13 32.80 -13.59
C VAL A 139 -1.27 33.77 -13.25
N ASP A 140 -0.95 35.01 -13.01
CA ASP A 140 -1.94 36.10 -13.01
C ASP A 140 -2.46 36.20 -14.43
N VAL A 141 -3.71 35.75 -14.59
CA VAL A 141 -4.50 35.99 -15.80
C VAL A 141 -5.07 37.38 -15.62
N GLY A 142 -4.45 38.36 -16.30
CA GLY A 142 -5.01 39.67 -16.49
C GLY A 142 -6.19 39.66 -17.47
#